data_8438de2243e5a5375ea06494a172be91
#
_entry.id   8438de2243e5a5375ea06494a172be91
#
_cell.length_a   1.000
_cell.length_b   1.000
_cell.length_c   1.000
_cell.angle_alpha   90.00
_cell.angle_beta   90.00
_cell.angle_gamma   90.00
#
_symmetry.space_group_name_H-M   'P 1'
#
loop_
_entity.id
_entity.type
_entity.pdbx_description
1 polymer ?
#
loop_
_entity_poly.entity_id
_entity_poly.type
_entity_poly.pdbx_seq_one_letter_code
_entity_poly.pdbx_strand_id
1 'polypeptide(L)'
;MFAAIDFGDDASQECWELITAYAQDYLDVSLPARGDLHPLEAAARSIPEDLAIISPVMTACATEPDWVLSAGAIAFPAHWVLTDKIAKPMSAVHAPVPDYDKRLETPVNRFFNNMKSGPISCRFNWSLQIDQNLYTPQRSALPSSDNVTKINDVFVRIERQTLRKLPKSGHILFTIRTNLESLGDWVGVEGALASLGQMLEDLPDAQRHYKGASLYLDAIRRAAGIPAARK
;
A
#
# COMPACT_ATOMS: atom_id res chain seq x y z
N MET A 1 -4.44 1.46 13.16
CA MET A 1 -4.01 0.18 13.78
C MET A 1 -2.50 0.21 13.98
N PHE A 2 -2.04 -0.27 15.12
CA PHE A 2 -0.62 -0.47 15.42
C PHE A 2 -0.39 -1.90 15.90
N ALA A 3 0.70 -2.53 15.46
CA ALA A 3 1.20 -3.81 15.98
C ALA A 3 2.70 -3.92 15.71
N ALA A 4 3.45 -4.51 16.63
CA ALA A 4 4.88 -4.75 16.52
C ALA A 4 5.25 -6.04 17.26
N ILE A 5 6.38 -6.63 16.88
CA ILE A 5 7.10 -7.64 17.63
C ILE A 5 8.50 -7.11 17.92
N ASP A 6 9.10 -7.52 19.01
CA ASP A 6 10.38 -7.01 19.55
C ASP A 6 11.50 -6.95 18.51
N PHE A 7 11.47 -7.85 17.55
CA PHE A 7 12.42 -7.90 16.43
C PHE A 7 12.43 -6.65 15.53
N GLY A 8 11.39 -5.84 15.60
CA GLY A 8 11.26 -4.58 14.84
C GLY A 8 11.60 -3.32 15.65
N ASP A 9 11.97 -3.42 16.92
CA ASP A 9 12.08 -2.28 17.82
C ASP A 9 13.21 -1.34 17.46
N ASP A 10 14.41 -1.84 17.18
CA ASP A 10 15.56 -1.04 16.77
C ASP A 10 15.27 -0.25 15.48
N ALA A 11 14.62 -0.90 14.51
CA ALA A 11 14.22 -0.27 13.26
C ALA A 11 13.11 0.77 13.47
N SER A 12 12.20 0.51 14.40
CA SER A 12 11.13 1.44 14.77
C SER A 12 11.69 2.68 15.44
N GLN A 13 12.69 2.52 16.31
CA GLN A 13 13.41 3.62 16.92
C GLN A 13 14.19 4.44 15.88
N GLU A 14 14.89 3.77 14.96
CA GLU A 14 15.59 4.44 13.87
C GLU A 14 14.63 5.21 12.96
N CYS A 15 13.45 4.66 12.67
CA CYS A 15 12.41 5.33 11.90
C CYS A 15 11.95 6.63 12.59
N TRP A 16 11.69 6.58 13.89
CA TRP A 16 11.34 7.75 14.69
C TRP A 16 12.43 8.83 14.65
N GLU A 17 13.68 8.45 14.82
CA GLU A 17 14.83 9.37 14.76
C GLU A 17 14.94 10.04 13.39
N LEU A 18 14.80 9.28 12.31
CA LEU A 18 14.86 9.82 10.94
C LEU A 18 13.72 10.83 10.66
N ILE A 19 12.50 10.54 11.09
CA ILE A 19 11.36 11.43 10.89
C ILE A 19 11.51 12.69 11.73
N THR A 20 11.97 12.56 12.98
CA THR A 20 12.21 13.70 13.87
C THR A 20 13.31 14.60 13.31
N ALA A 21 14.43 14.04 12.87
CA ALA A 21 15.50 14.79 12.26
C ALA A 21 15.04 15.50 10.97
N TYR A 22 14.29 14.81 10.11
CA TYR A 22 13.75 15.43 8.90
C TYR A 22 12.80 16.61 9.21
N ALA A 23 11.92 16.45 10.19
CA ALA A 23 11.01 17.52 10.60
C ALA A 23 11.79 18.76 11.10
N GLN A 24 12.83 18.54 11.91
CA GLN A 24 13.65 19.61 12.44
C GLN A 24 14.52 20.28 11.35
N ASP A 25 15.21 19.48 10.52
CA ASP A 25 16.24 19.97 9.59
C ASP A 25 15.65 20.60 8.33
N TYR A 26 14.49 20.14 7.88
CA TYR A 26 13.92 20.54 6.59
C TYR A 26 12.58 21.27 6.68
N LEU A 27 11.82 21.10 7.78
CA LEU A 27 10.51 21.72 7.94
C LEU A 27 10.50 22.77 9.05
N ASP A 28 11.58 22.89 9.82
CA ASP A 28 11.67 23.73 11.01
C ASP A 28 10.53 23.45 12.03
N VAL A 29 10.19 22.17 12.18
CA VAL A 29 9.12 21.70 13.05
C VAL A 29 9.68 20.75 14.10
N SER A 30 9.41 21.06 15.37
CA SER A 30 9.66 20.13 16.48
C SER A 30 8.46 19.22 16.67
N LEU A 31 8.66 17.91 16.51
CA LEU A 31 7.61 16.95 16.77
C LEU A 31 7.27 16.87 18.27
N PRO A 32 6.02 16.55 18.64
CA PRO A 32 5.66 16.32 20.04
C PRO A 32 6.51 15.22 20.68
N ALA A 33 6.74 15.32 21.97
CA ALA A 33 7.43 14.25 22.69
C ALA A 33 6.66 12.92 22.54
N ARG A 34 7.39 11.85 22.30
CA ARG A 34 6.80 10.51 22.08
C ARG A 34 6.02 9.98 23.28
N GLY A 35 6.39 10.36 24.51
CA GLY A 35 5.83 9.78 25.73
C GLY A 35 6.06 8.27 25.78
N ASP A 36 5.03 7.53 26.19
CA ASP A 36 5.05 6.06 26.30
C ASP A 36 4.67 5.34 25.00
N LEU A 37 4.44 6.08 23.91
CA LEU A 37 4.12 5.47 22.61
C LEU A 37 5.32 4.67 22.08
N HIS A 38 5.02 3.57 21.42
CA HIS A 38 6.03 2.86 20.64
C HIS A 38 6.61 3.78 19.55
N PRO A 39 7.94 3.73 19.24
CA PRO A 39 8.58 4.66 18.30
C PRO A 39 7.89 4.75 16.96
N LEU A 40 7.53 3.61 16.35
CA LEU A 40 6.84 3.58 15.06
C LEU A 40 5.43 4.19 15.13
N GLU A 41 4.71 3.98 16.21
CA GLU A 41 3.39 4.58 16.40
C GLU A 41 3.50 6.10 16.52
N ALA A 42 4.45 6.61 17.29
CA ALA A 42 4.70 8.03 17.43
C ALA A 42 5.09 8.66 16.08
N ALA A 43 5.95 7.99 15.31
CA ALA A 43 6.32 8.39 13.97
C ALA A 43 5.11 8.50 13.04
N ALA A 44 4.27 7.47 12.99
CA ALA A 44 3.07 7.45 12.14
C ALA A 44 2.00 8.48 12.54
N ARG A 45 1.95 8.85 13.83
CA ARG A 45 1.05 9.93 14.29
C ARG A 45 1.54 11.33 13.89
N SER A 46 2.79 11.44 13.47
CA SER A 46 3.43 12.72 13.12
C SER A 46 3.44 13.01 11.61
N ILE A 47 3.11 12.03 10.80
CA ILE A 47 3.11 12.13 9.34
C ILE A 47 1.85 11.49 8.75
N PRO A 48 1.48 11.82 7.52
CA PRO A 48 0.27 11.28 6.89
C PRO A 48 0.47 9.93 6.18
N GLU A 49 1.66 9.33 6.24
CA GLU A 49 1.97 8.02 5.70
C GLU A 49 1.67 6.90 6.70
N ASP A 50 1.17 5.78 6.21
CA ASP A 50 1.23 4.51 6.89
C ASP A 50 2.69 4.01 6.90
N LEU A 51 3.12 3.42 7.99
CA LEU A 51 4.48 2.93 8.19
C LEU A 51 4.50 1.43 8.46
N ALA A 52 5.41 0.73 7.82
CA ALA A 52 5.69 -0.68 8.11
C ALA A 52 7.19 -0.96 8.12
N ILE A 53 7.63 -1.80 9.04
CA ILE A 53 9.00 -2.32 9.13
C ILE A 53 9.03 -3.74 8.63
N ILE A 54 9.90 -3.98 7.66
CA ILE A 54 10.15 -5.30 7.09
C ILE A 54 11.56 -5.71 7.51
N SER A 55 11.66 -6.81 8.22
CA SER A 55 12.88 -7.25 8.90
C SER A 55 13.46 -8.52 8.29
N PRO A 56 14.78 -8.63 8.13
CA PRO A 56 15.42 -9.85 7.67
C PRO A 56 15.47 -10.89 8.79
N VAL A 57 15.01 -12.10 8.54
CA VAL A 57 15.05 -13.23 9.49
C VAL A 57 15.85 -14.37 8.89
N MET A 58 16.95 -14.74 9.56
CA MET A 58 17.75 -15.91 9.17
C MET A 58 17.19 -17.17 9.82
N THR A 59 16.88 -18.18 9.01
CA THR A 59 16.60 -19.53 9.52
C THR A 59 17.89 -20.37 9.54
N ALA A 60 17.96 -21.39 10.39
CA ALA A 60 19.18 -22.15 10.66
C ALA A 60 19.86 -22.77 9.43
N CYS A 61 19.12 -23.01 8.34
CA CYS A 61 19.62 -23.64 7.11
C CYS A 61 19.56 -22.71 5.89
N ALA A 62 19.17 -21.42 6.07
CA ALA A 62 19.04 -20.50 4.95
C ALA A 62 20.37 -19.80 4.65
N THR A 63 20.66 -19.61 3.37
CA THR A 63 21.81 -18.81 2.88
C THR A 63 21.47 -17.34 2.74
N GLU A 64 20.17 -17.01 2.68
CA GLU A 64 19.65 -15.66 2.57
C GLU A 64 18.49 -15.47 3.57
N PRO A 65 18.25 -14.26 4.05
CA PRO A 65 17.15 -14.00 4.97
C PRO A 65 15.79 -14.07 4.28
N ASP A 66 14.79 -14.54 5.01
CA ASP A 66 13.39 -14.22 4.72
C ASP A 66 13.06 -12.82 5.23
N TRP A 67 12.11 -12.18 4.60
CA TRP A 67 11.67 -10.84 4.96
C TRP A 67 10.28 -10.89 5.61
N VAL A 68 10.18 -10.41 6.85
CA VAL A 68 9.01 -10.54 7.70
C VAL A 68 8.47 -9.15 8.07
N LEU A 69 7.15 -8.97 8.07
CA LEU A 69 6.51 -7.77 8.59
C LEU A 69 6.63 -7.77 10.13
N SER A 70 7.55 -6.98 10.68
CA SER A 70 7.86 -6.96 12.11
C SER A 70 7.15 -5.87 12.90
N ALA A 71 6.83 -4.75 12.27
CA ALA A 71 6.04 -3.70 12.89
C ALA A 71 5.22 -2.96 11.84
N GLY A 72 4.09 -2.37 12.26
CA GLY A 72 3.25 -1.57 11.40
C GLY A 72 2.40 -0.58 12.19
N ALA A 73 2.25 0.63 11.64
CA ALA A 73 1.30 1.64 12.08
C ALA A 73 0.50 2.08 10.87
N ILE A 74 -0.71 1.53 10.74
CA ILE A 74 -1.55 1.62 9.54
C ILE A 74 -2.85 2.33 9.89
N ALA A 75 -3.04 3.51 9.33
CA ALA A 75 -4.26 4.31 9.45
C ALA A 75 -5.23 4.04 8.30
N PHE A 76 -4.71 3.69 7.12
CA PHE A 76 -5.48 3.61 5.88
C PHE A 76 -5.39 2.24 5.20
N PRO A 77 -5.79 1.15 5.89
CA PRO A 77 -5.75 -0.19 5.29
C PRO A 77 -6.79 -0.33 4.18
N ALA A 78 -6.42 -0.99 3.08
CA ALA A 78 -7.31 -1.35 1.98
C ALA A 78 -7.52 -2.87 1.94
N HIS A 79 -8.61 -3.35 2.51
CA HIS A 79 -9.03 -4.75 2.52
C HIS A 79 -8.05 -5.72 3.19
N TRP A 80 -7.36 -5.28 4.22
CA TRP A 80 -6.50 -6.11 5.04
C TRP A 80 -6.41 -5.61 6.48
N VAL A 81 -6.07 -6.50 7.40
CA VAL A 81 -5.92 -6.22 8.82
C VAL A 81 -4.47 -6.44 9.23
N LEU A 82 -3.86 -5.46 9.89
CA LEU A 82 -2.45 -5.50 10.27
C LEU A 82 -2.12 -6.70 11.17
N THR A 83 -2.97 -6.98 12.17
CA THR A 83 -2.75 -8.09 13.10
C THR A 83 -2.74 -9.46 12.43
N ASP A 84 -3.37 -9.59 11.27
CA ASP A 84 -3.34 -10.83 10.48
C ASP A 84 -2.05 -10.98 9.66
N LYS A 85 -1.24 -9.93 9.57
CA LYS A 85 -0.03 -9.88 8.74
C LYS A 85 1.26 -9.76 9.54
N ILE A 86 1.18 -9.25 10.77
CA ILE A 86 2.37 -9.11 11.64
C ILE A 86 3.03 -10.46 11.89
N ALA A 87 4.35 -10.47 11.99
CA ALA A 87 5.20 -11.66 12.14
C ALA A 87 5.15 -12.65 10.95
N LYS A 88 4.53 -12.29 9.83
CA LYS A 88 4.44 -13.15 8.64
C LYS A 88 5.47 -12.77 7.57
N PRO A 89 6.00 -13.74 6.82
CA PRO A 89 6.86 -13.48 5.68
C PRO A 89 6.09 -12.77 4.55
N MET A 90 6.82 -12.07 3.68
CA MET A 90 6.21 -11.27 2.61
C MET A 90 5.34 -12.10 1.65
N SER A 91 5.64 -13.37 1.45
CA SER A 91 4.79 -14.31 0.70
C SER A 91 3.41 -14.46 1.36
N ALA A 92 3.36 -14.65 2.67
CA ALA A 92 2.09 -14.76 3.41
C ALA A 92 1.36 -13.40 3.53
N VAL A 93 2.10 -12.29 3.63
CA VAL A 93 1.51 -10.94 3.59
C VAL A 93 0.80 -10.72 2.26
N HIS A 94 1.39 -11.13 1.15
CA HIS A 94 0.88 -10.93 -0.21
C HIS A 94 0.10 -12.12 -0.78
N ALA A 95 -0.21 -13.15 0.02
CA ALA A 95 -0.99 -14.31 -0.44
C ALA A 95 -2.29 -13.98 -1.20
N PRO A 96 -3.01 -12.86 -0.91
CA PRO A 96 -4.17 -12.47 -1.72
C PRO A 96 -3.85 -11.96 -3.13
N VAL A 97 -2.58 -11.61 -3.42
CA VAL A 97 -2.17 -11.08 -4.73
C VAL A 97 -1.99 -12.25 -5.70
N PRO A 98 -2.69 -12.26 -6.86
CA PRO A 98 -2.60 -13.34 -7.81
C PRO A 98 -1.15 -13.60 -8.27
N ASP A 99 -0.74 -14.87 -8.26
CA ASP A 99 0.57 -15.36 -8.71
C ASP A 99 1.78 -14.73 -7.98
N TYR A 100 1.59 -14.17 -6.76
CA TYR A 100 2.69 -13.57 -6.01
C TYR A 100 3.83 -14.58 -5.78
N ASP A 101 3.51 -15.77 -5.30
CA ASP A 101 4.44 -16.87 -5.03
C ASP A 101 5.25 -17.28 -6.26
N LYS A 102 4.62 -17.31 -7.43
CA LYS A 102 5.25 -17.76 -8.67
C LYS A 102 6.05 -16.68 -9.39
N ARG A 103 5.64 -15.42 -9.27
CA ARG A 103 6.14 -14.32 -10.11
C ARG A 103 6.88 -13.24 -9.36
N LEU A 104 6.54 -13.01 -8.08
CA LEU A 104 7.00 -11.84 -7.34
C LEU A 104 7.85 -12.18 -6.12
N GLU A 105 7.66 -13.31 -5.47
CA GLU A 105 8.36 -13.65 -4.23
C GLU A 105 9.89 -13.61 -4.40
N THR A 106 10.43 -14.36 -5.35
CA THR A 106 11.88 -14.41 -5.61
C THR A 106 12.43 -13.03 -6.05
N PRO A 107 11.83 -12.31 -7.02
CA PRO A 107 12.26 -10.96 -7.35
C PRO A 107 12.21 -9.98 -6.19
N VAL A 108 11.18 -10.03 -5.34
CA VAL A 108 11.04 -9.15 -4.18
C VAL A 108 12.11 -9.45 -3.13
N ASN A 109 12.32 -10.70 -2.77
CA ASN A 109 13.36 -11.09 -1.82
C ASN A 109 14.75 -10.68 -2.33
N ARG A 110 15.04 -10.93 -3.61
CA ARG A 110 16.29 -10.49 -4.24
C ARG A 110 16.44 -8.97 -4.23
N PHE A 111 15.36 -8.22 -4.46
CA PHE A 111 15.39 -6.77 -4.38
C PHE A 111 15.73 -6.31 -2.97
N PHE A 112 15.09 -6.86 -1.93
CA PHE A 112 15.35 -6.51 -0.54
C PHE A 112 16.78 -6.84 -0.12
N ASN A 113 17.28 -8.02 -0.49
CA ASN A 113 18.66 -8.43 -0.19
C ASN A 113 19.70 -7.49 -0.81
N ASN A 114 19.42 -6.94 -1.99
CA ASN A 114 20.33 -6.06 -2.72
C ASN A 114 20.12 -4.56 -2.46
N MET A 115 19.12 -4.16 -1.66
CA MET A 115 18.89 -2.75 -1.34
C MET A 115 20.12 -2.15 -0.65
N LYS A 116 20.48 -0.95 -1.09
CA LYS A 116 21.53 -0.12 -0.46
C LYS A 116 20.89 0.91 0.46
N SER A 117 21.56 1.23 1.56
CA SER A 117 21.19 2.37 2.40
C SER A 117 21.45 3.67 1.63
N GLY A 118 20.55 4.63 1.75
CA GLY A 118 20.62 5.93 1.07
C GLY A 118 19.53 6.09 0.01
N PRO A 119 19.54 5.35 -1.13
CA PRO A 119 18.49 5.47 -2.12
C PRO A 119 17.10 5.08 -1.59
N ILE A 120 16.07 5.82 -2.04
CA ILE A 120 14.67 5.52 -1.78
C ILE A 120 14.03 5.05 -3.07
N SER A 121 13.49 3.83 -3.06
CA SER A 121 12.69 3.33 -4.17
C SER A 121 11.24 3.79 -4.00
N CYS A 122 10.65 4.29 -5.08
CA CYS A 122 9.26 4.75 -5.09
C CYS A 122 8.47 4.05 -6.19
N ARG A 123 7.25 3.66 -5.87
CA ARG A 123 6.28 3.14 -6.85
C ARG A 123 4.89 3.66 -6.52
N PHE A 124 4.00 3.55 -7.49
CA PHE A 124 2.58 3.82 -7.29
C PHE A 124 1.80 2.52 -7.43
N ASN A 125 0.84 2.34 -6.52
CA ASN A 125 -0.22 1.35 -6.63
C ASN A 125 -1.55 2.08 -6.71
N TRP A 126 -2.58 1.42 -7.27
CA TRP A 126 -3.90 1.98 -7.36
C TRP A 126 -4.98 0.90 -7.25
N SER A 127 -6.14 1.29 -6.76
CA SER A 127 -7.36 0.47 -6.75
C SER A 127 -8.58 1.37 -6.94
N LEU A 128 -9.73 0.75 -7.21
CA LEU A 128 -11.01 1.45 -7.26
C LEU A 128 -11.85 1.07 -6.07
N GLN A 129 -12.65 2.03 -5.58
CA GLN A 129 -13.60 1.83 -4.49
C GLN A 129 -14.84 2.72 -4.71
N ILE A 130 -15.95 2.42 -4.02
CA ILE A 130 -17.24 3.12 -4.16
C ILE A 130 -17.57 4.04 -3.00
N ASP A 131 -16.68 4.18 -2.05
CA ASP A 131 -16.87 5.09 -0.91
C ASP A 131 -15.62 5.94 -0.67
N GLN A 132 -15.78 7.00 0.13
CA GLN A 132 -14.70 7.94 0.45
C GLN A 132 -13.87 7.52 1.67
N ASN A 133 -14.12 6.34 2.24
CA ASN A 133 -13.43 5.91 3.43
C ASN A 133 -12.00 5.47 3.11
N LEU A 134 -11.04 6.10 3.77
CA LEU A 134 -9.65 5.66 3.72
C LEU A 134 -9.41 4.41 4.57
N TYR A 135 -10.17 4.25 5.65
CA TYR A 135 -10.08 3.10 6.55
C TYR A 135 -11.06 2.00 6.12
N THR A 136 -10.57 1.05 5.33
CA THR A 136 -11.36 -0.07 4.79
C THR A 136 -10.68 -1.42 5.05
N PRO A 137 -10.50 -1.84 6.34
CA PRO A 137 -9.75 -3.06 6.67
C PRO A 137 -10.46 -4.35 6.21
N GLN A 138 -11.77 -4.33 6.16
CA GLN A 138 -12.55 -5.48 5.73
C GLN A 138 -13.00 -5.29 4.27
N ARG A 139 -12.94 -6.36 3.50
CA ARG A 139 -13.60 -6.39 2.21
C ARG A 139 -15.10 -6.45 2.47
N SER A 140 -15.79 -5.34 2.40
CA SER A 140 -17.25 -5.35 2.29
C SER A 140 -17.64 -6.28 1.16
N ALA A 141 -18.78 -6.98 1.29
CA ALA A 141 -19.33 -7.71 0.15
C ALA A 141 -19.30 -6.77 -1.05
N LEU A 142 -18.62 -7.19 -2.14
CA LEU A 142 -18.53 -6.36 -3.33
C LEU A 142 -19.95 -5.97 -3.73
N PRO A 143 -20.24 -4.66 -3.88
CA PRO A 143 -21.55 -4.24 -4.35
C PRO A 143 -21.82 -4.92 -5.69
N SER A 144 -23.07 -5.23 -6.00
CA SER A 144 -23.40 -5.65 -7.36
C SER A 144 -23.07 -4.50 -8.33
N SER A 145 -22.74 -4.81 -9.58
CA SER A 145 -22.52 -3.80 -10.63
C SER A 145 -23.68 -2.82 -10.76
N ASP A 146 -24.88 -3.24 -10.37
CA ASP A 146 -26.11 -2.42 -10.38
C ASP A 146 -26.06 -1.25 -9.38
N ASN A 147 -25.20 -1.34 -8.37
CA ASN A 147 -25.02 -0.28 -7.37
C ASN A 147 -24.00 0.80 -7.80
N VAL A 148 -23.19 0.54 -8.82
CA VAL A 148 -22.22 1.52 -9.37
C VAL A 148 -22.83 2.19 -10.59
N THR A 149 -23.74 3.13 -10.37
CA THR A 149 -24.49 3.76 -11.46
C THR A 149 -23.90 5.07 -11.94
N LYS A 150 -23.18 5.78 -11.09
CA LYS A 150 -22.61 7.10 -11.39
C LYS A 150 -21.09 7.09 -11.25
N ILE A 151 -20.42 7.71 -12.18
CA ILE A 151 -18.96 7.83 -12.15
C ILE A 151 -18.45 8.62 -10.94
N ASN A 152 -19.24 9.59 -10.45
CA ASN A 152 -18.89 10.37 -9.28
C ASN A 152 -18.84 9.56 -7.97
N ASP A 153 -19.49 8.39 -7.95
CA ASP A 153 -19.50 7.49 -6.80
C ASP A 153 -18.32 6.48 -6.85
N VAL A 154 -17.50 6.56 -7.90
CA VAL A 154 -16.30 5.74 -8.05
C VAL A 154 -15.07 6.57 -7.71
N PHE A 155 -14.26 6.06 -6.81
CA PHE A 155 -13.01 6.70 -6.37
C PHE A 155 -11.81 5.86 -6.80
N VAL A 156 -10.77 6.54 -7.29
CA VAL A 156 -9.45 5.94 -7.44
C VAL A 156 -8.66 6.18 -6.16
N ARG A 157 -8.21 5.09 -5.56
CA ARG A 157 -7.28 5.09 -4.44
C ARG A 157 -5.87 4.95 -5.01
N ILE A 158 -5.06 5.97 -4.82
CA ILE A 158 -3.68 6.04 -5.28
C ILE A 158 -2.77 5.95 -4.06
N GLU A 159 -1.85 5.00 -4.07
CA GLU A 159 -0.87 4.78 -3.03
C GLU A 159 0.53 5.06 -3.57
N ARG A 160 1.15 6.15 -3.13
CA ARG A 160 2.58 6.36 -3.31
C ARG A 160 3.31 5.54 -2.25
N GLN A 161 4.02 4.53 -2.67
CA GLN A 161 4.71 3.59 -1.81
C GLN A 161 6.22 3.83 -1.91
N THR A 162 6.91 3.95 -0.76
CA THR A 162 8.36 4.04 -0.75
C THR A 162 9.00 2.94 0.06
N LEU A 163 10.19 2.53 -0.35
CA LEU A 163 11.03 1.54 0.34
C LEU A 163 12.41 2.15 0.56
N ARG A 164 12.86 2.12 1.80
CA ARG A 164 14.17 2.61 2.21
C ARG A 164 14.84 1.59 3.13
N LYS A 165 16.07 1.20 2.81
CA LYS A 165 16.89 0.44 3.75
C LYS A 165 17.41 1.38 4.83
N LEU A 166 17.10 1.07 6.08
CA LEU A 166 17.52 1.79 7.25
C LEU A 166 19.03 1.60 7.46
N PRO A 167 19.82 2.69 7.61
CA PRO A 167 21.27 2.58 7.61
C PRO A 167 21.87 1.95 8.87
N LYS A 168 21.21 2.05 10.02
CA LYS A 168 21.72 1.49 11.29
C LYS A 168 21.28 0.05 11.49
N SER A 169 19.98 -0.22 11.39
CA SER A 169 19.40 -1.53 11.66
C SER A 169 19.44 -2.49 10.46
N GLY A 170 19.56 -1.96 9.23
CA GLY A 170 19.52 -2.78 8.01
C GLY A 170 18.14 -3.27 7.60
N HIS A 171 17.11 -2.98 8.37
CA HIS A 171 15.72 -3.28 8.06
C HIS A 171 15.19 -2.38 6.94
N ILE A 172 14.01 -2.68 6.41
CA ILE A 172 13.37 -1.87 5.38
C ILE A 172 12.19 -1.13 5.97
N LEU A 173 12.21 0.19 5.85
CA LEU A 173 11.06 1.03 6.09
C LEU A 173 10.24 1.10 4.81
N PHE A 174 8.98 0.68 4.90
CA PHE A 174 7.97 0.83 3.86
C PHE A 174 6.96 1.90 4.29
N THR A 175 6.75 2.89 3.44
CA THR A 175 5.76 3.94 3.69
C THR A 175 4.68 3.94 2.62
N ILE A 176 3.44 4.27 3.00
CA ILE A 176 2.31 4.35 2.08
C ILE A 176 1.62 5.69 2.27
N ARG A 177 1.68 6.57 1.27
CA ARG A 177 0.85 7.77 1.18
C ARG A 177 -0.38 7.47 0.36
N THR A 178 -1.55 7.51 0.98
CA THR A 178 -2.83 7.23 0.31
C THR A 178 -3.55 8.52 -0.03
N ASN A 179 -4.02 8.61 -1.28
CA ASN A 179 -4.91 9.66 -1.77
C ASN A 179 -6.15 9.02 -2.39
N LEU A 180 -7.29 9.71 -2.29
CA LEU A 180 -8.54 9.34 -2.95
C LEU A 180 -8.97 10.49 -3.85
N GLU A 181 -9.34 10.16 -5.09
CA GLU A 181 -9.88 11.10 -6.07
C GLU A 181 -11.16 10.52 -6.67
N SER A 182 -12.19 11.35 -6.85
CA SER A 182 -13.40 10.94 -7.57
C SER A 182 -13.09 10.79 -9.06
N LEU A 183 -13.53 9.69 -9.68
CA LEU A 183 -13.48 9.60 -11.14
C LEU A 183 -14.43 10.57 -11.84
N GLY A 184 -15.37 11.17 -11.11
CA GLY A 184 -16.16 12.29 -11.59
C GLY A 184 -15.32 13.49 -12.01
N ASP A 185 -14.23 13.74 -11.30
CA ASP A 185 -13.29 14.85 -11.59
C ASP A 185 -12.49 14.59 -12.88
N TRP A 186 -12.42 13.34 -13.34
CA TRP A 186 -11.72 12.94 -14.57
C TRP A 186 -12.58 13.09 -15.83
N VAL A 187 -13.89 13.33 -15.69
CA VAL A 187 -14.82 13.47 -16.86
C VAL A 187 -14.38 14.59 -17.79
N GLY A 188 -13.81 15.67 -17.24
CA GLY A 188 -13.30 16.80 -18.05
C GLY A 188 -11.89 16.59 -18.61
N VAL A 189 -11.21 15.49 -18.31
CA VAL A 189 -9.85 15.21 -18.77
C VAL A 189 -9.90 14.31 -20.01
N GLU A 190 -9.48 14.86 -21.15
CA GLU A 190 -9.54 14.16 -22.43
C GLU A 190 -8.84 12.81 -22.39
N GLY A 191 -9.57 11.75 -22.77
CA GLY A 191 -9.06 10.40 -22.85
C GLY A 191 -8.80 9.67 -21.52
N ALA A 192 -8.87 10.34 -20.35
CA ALA A 192 -8.52 9.74 -19.07
C ALA A 192 -9.38 8.51 -18.72
N LEU A 193 -10.70 8.67 -18.77
CA LEU A 193 -11.62 7.56 -18.46
C LEU A 193 -11.59 6.45 -19.54
N ALA A 194 -11.38 6.82 -20.79
CA ALA A 194 -11.23 5.83 -21.87
C ALA A 194 -9.97 4.97 -21.66
N SER A 195 -8.85 5.61 -21.33
CA SER A 195 -7.59 4.93 -21.04
C SER A 195 -7.68 4.03 -19.79
N LEU A 196 -8.36 4.51 -18.74
CA LEU A 196 -8.60 3.70 -17.54
C LEU A 196 -9.47 2.46 -17.86
N GLY A 197 -10.53 2.64 -18.64
CA GLY A 197 -11.38 1.55 -19.10
C GLY A 197 -10.61 0.50 -19.89
N GLN A 198 -9.81 0.93 -20.87
CA GLN A 198 -8.97 0.04 -21.68
C GLN A 198 -7.94 -0.69 -20.80
N MET A 199 -7.27 0.00 -19.89
CA MET A 199 -6.31 -0.61 -18.97
C MET A 199 -6.96 -1.69 -18.10
N LEU A 200 -8.20 -1.49 -17.61
CA LEU A 200 -8.93 -2.49 -16.83
C LEU A 200 -9.29 -3.72 -17.66
N GLU A 201 -9.60 -3.53 -18.94
CA GLU A 201 -9.92 -4.61 -19.88
C GLU A 201 -8.69 -5.43 -20.25
N ASP A 202 -7.55 -4.79 -20.40
CA ASP A 202 -6.27 -5.42 -20.76
C ASP A 202 -5.63 -6.19 -19.60
N LEU A 203 -6.14 -6.04 -18.37
CA LEU A 203 -5.66 -6.82 -17.24
C LEU A 203 -5.89 -8.33 -17.47
N PRO A 204 -4.95 -9.20 -17.11
CA PRO A 204 -5.18 -10.64 -17.00
C PRO A 204 -6.39 -10.94 -16.12
N ASP A 205 -7.14 -12.01 -16.40
CA ASP A 205 -8.38 -12.35 -15.70
C ASP A 205 -8.25 -12.39 -14.19
N ALA A 206 -7.18 -12.98 -13.66
CA ALA A 206 -6.93 -13.04 -12.23
C ALA A 206 -6.74 -11.64 -11.62
N GLN A 207 -6.04 -10.74 -12.31
CA GLN A 207 -5.82 -9.35 -11.88
C GLN A 207 -7.10 -8.53 -12.00
N ARG A 208 -7.88 -8.75 -13.05
CA ARG A 208 -9.19 -8.11 -13.26
C ARG A 208 -10.16 -8.46 -12.15
N HIS A 209 -10.21 -9.74 -11.78
CA HIS A 209 -11.01 -10.22 -10.65
C HIS A 209 -10.50 -9.63 -9.31
N TYR A 210 -9.19 -9.67 -9.08
CA TYR A 210 -8.58 -9.14 -7.86
C TYR A 210 -8.88 -7.64 -7.66
N LYS A 211 -8.82 -6.84 -8.72
CA LYS A 211 -9.14 -5.41 -8.70
C LYS A 211 -10.63 -5.10 -8.77
N GLY A 212 -11.49 -6.11 -8.92
CA GLY A 212 -12.94 -5.92 -9.04
C GLY A 212 -13.34 -5.11 -10.28
N ALA A 213 -12.58 -5.20 -11.37
CA ALA A 213 -12.73 -4.35 -12.54
C ALA A 213 -14.14 -4.38 -13.14
N SER A 214 -14.80 -5.53 -13.15
CA SER A 214 -16.16 -5.69 -13.67
C SER A 214 -17.22 -4.81 -12.97
N LEU A 215 -16.95 -4.40 -11.72
CA LEU A 215 -17.87 -3.55 -10.96
C LEU A 215 -17.90 -2.12 -11.51
N TYR A 216 -16.78 -1.65 -12.07
CA TYR A 216 -16.57 -0.25 -12.41
C TYR A 216 -16.63 0.01 -13.93
N LEU A 217 -16.34 -1.00 -14.74
CA LEU A 217 -16.19 -0.86 -16.21
C LEU A 217 -17.37 -0.21 -16.87
N ASP A 218 -18.60 -0.61 -16.52
CA ASP A 218 -19.81 -0.05 -17.15
C ASP A 218 -20.01 1.44 -16.82
N ALA A 219 -19.70 1.86 -15.60
CA ALA A 219 -19.78 3.26 -15.21
C ALA A 219 -18.70 4.09 -15.92
N ILE A 220 -17.48 3.57 -15.99
CA ILE A 220 -16.35 4.21 -16.67
C ILE A 220 -16.64 4.35 -18.18
N ARG A 221 -17.10 3.29 -18.84
CA ARG A 221 -17.44 3.31 -20.27
C ARG A 221 -18.54 4.32 -20.60
N ARG A 222 -19.63 4.32 -19.81
CA ARG A 222 -20.70 5.30 -19.99
C ARG A 222 -20.19 6.73 -19.87
N ALA A 223 -19.37 7.01 -18.84
CA ALA A 223 -18.80 8.34 -18.64
C ALA A 223 -17.79 8.75 -19.72
N ALA A 224 -17.07 7.78 -20.28
CA ALA A 224 -16.16 7.96 -21.41
C ALA A 224 -16.87 8.07 -22.76
N GLY A 225 -18.19 7.91 -22.84
CA GLY A 225 -18.94 7.87 -24.12
C GLY A 225 -18.67 6.62 -24.97
N ILE A 226 -18.16 5.54 -24.37
CA ILE A 226 -17.86 4.28 -25.06
C ILE A 226 -19.09 3.37 -25.00
N PRO A 227 -19.53 2.80 -26.14
CA PRO A 227 -20.66 1.86 -26.14
C PRO A 227 -20.43 0.67 -25.21
N ALA A 228 -21.51 0.17 -24.60
CA ALA A 228 -21.46 -1.05 -23.81
C ALA A 228 -20.91 -2.22 -24.64
N ALA A 229 -20.10 -3.09 -24.00
CA ALA A 229 -19.65 -4.30 -24.69
C ALA A 229 -20.88 -5.11 -25.11
N ARG A 230 -20.96 -5.52 -26.38
CA ARG A 230 -21.97 -6.47 -26.81
C ARG A 230 -21.74 -7.78 -26.06
N LYS A 231 -22.78 -8.23 -25.33
CA LYS A 231 -22.79 -9.53 -24.65
C LYS A 231 -22.65 -10.67 -25.63
#